data_71369760c6c5a0c7760d1c7655416de5
#
_entry.id   71369760c6c5a0c7760d1c7655416de5
#
_cell.length_a   1.000
_cell.length_b   1.000
_cell.length_c   1.000
_cell.angle_alpha   90.00
_cell.angle_beta   90.00
_cell.angle_gamma   90.00
#
_symmetry.space_group_name_H-M   'P 1'
#
loop_
_entity.id
_entity.type
_entity.pdbx_description
1 polymer ?
#
loop_
_entity_poly.entity_id
_entity_poly.type
_entity_poly.pdbx_seq_one_letter_code
_entity_poly.pdbx_strand_id
1 'polypeptide(L)'
;MPWSEPAGPVGRDGELAPRFHGAPTNRSQRHTIEVDAPEILARCREDGVDAAILVPNCPVCHQTLSLVARHLERNDIATVVVGVAKDVVEHCGVPRFLFSDFPLGNAAGRPRDPESQALTLELALQLLESAPGPRTTMQSPLRWSADAKWKRDYCRLEGLTPEDLARLRAENDRGKRIAQALRDAALGAGATIEGAR
;
A
#
# COMPACT_ATOMS: atom_id res chain seq x y z
N MET A 1 -8.85 12.68 17.29
CA MET A 1 -8.69 11.34 16.66
C MET A 1 -8.34 10.38 17.75
N PRO A 2 -9.03 9.26 17.92
CA PRO A 2 -8.53 8.22 18.80
C PRO A 2 -7.18 7.76 18.24
N TRP A 3 -6.19 7.76 19.06
CA TRP A 3 -4.89 7.18 18.85
C TRP A 3 -4.92 5.85 19.57
N SER A 4 -4.77 4.76 18.85
CA SER A 4 -4.40 3.51 19.50
C SER A 4 -2.97 3.70 20.01
N GLU A 5 -2.75 3.56 21.33
CA GLU A 5 -1.41 3.55 21.88
C GLU A 5 -0.52 2.64 21.04
N PRO A 6 0.77 2.97 20.83
CA PRO A 6 1.67 2.04 20.18
C PRO A 6 1.53 0.72 20.92
N ALA A 7 1.18 -0.33 20.21
CA ALA A 7 1.32 -1.68 20.75
C ALA A 7 2.70 -1.70 21.39
N GLY A 8 2.78 -1.99 22.69
CA GLY A 8 4.06 -2.12 23.38
C GLY A 8 4.99 -3.00 22.54
N PRO A 9 6.28 -3.13 22.80
CA PRO A 9 7.23 -3.75 21.90
C PRO A 9 6.57 -4.99 21.30
N VAL A 10 6.11 -4.85 20.06
CA VAL A 10 5.53 -5.96 19.30
C VAL A 10 6.68 -6.92 19.27
N GLY A 11 6.60 -7.97 20.09
CA GLY A 11 7.60 -9.00 20.04
C GLY A 11 7.72 -9.34 18.58
N ARG A 12 8.91 -9.26 17.99
CA ARG A 12 9.17 -9.54 16.57
C ARG A 12 8.79 -10.98 16.19
N ASP A 13 8.17 -11.69 17.11
CA ASP A 13 7.64 -13.03 17.08
C ASP A 13 6.16 -13.07 16.63
N GLY A 14 5.61 -11.95 16.13
CA GLY A 14 4.25 -11.89 15.59
C GLY A 14 4.09 -12.78 14.36
N GLU A 15 2.94 -13.40 14.23
CA GLU A 15 2.58 -14.22 13.06
C GLU A 15 2.01 -13.35 11.94
N LEU A 16 2.34 -13.68 10.69
CA LEU A 16 1.68 -13.08 9.55
C LEU A 16 0.25 -13.59 9.45
N ALA A 17 -0.69 -12.67 9.23
CA ALA A 17 -2.06 -13.03 8.96
C ALA A 17 -2.17 -13.96 7.74
N PRO A 18 -3.13 -14.87 7.70
CA PRO A 18 -3.24 -15.88 6.63
C PRO A 18 -3.59 -15.27 5.27
N ARG A 19 -4.08 -14.02 5.25
CA ARG A 19 -4.55 -13.36 4.02
C ARG A 19 -3.91 -11.98 3.83
N PHE A 20 -3.70 -11.61 2.56
CA PHE A 20 -3.42 -10.24 2.13
C PHE A 20 -4.69 -9.64 1.53
N HIS A 21 -4.99 -8.40 1.89
CA HIS A 21 -6.18 -7.70 1.41
C HIS A 21 -5.84 -6.64 0.37
N GLY A 22 -6.54 -6.66 -0.77
CA GLY A 22 -6.50 -5.60 -1.76
C GLY A 22 -7.64 -4.61 -1.53
N ALA A 23 -7.33 -3.31 -1.47
CA ALA A 23 -8.35 -2.27 -1.43
C ALA A 23 -8.72 -1.81 -2.84
N PRO A 24 -10.02 -1.74 -3.21
CA PRO A 24 -10.46 -1.20 -4.49
C PRO A 24 -10.11 0.28 -4.63
N THR A 25 -9.63 0.69 -5.80
CA THR A 25 -9.33 2.09 -6.14
C THR A 25 -10.47 2.70 -6.95
N ASN A 26 -11.58 2.99 -6.32
CA ASN A 26 -12.79 3.48 -7.00
C ASN A 26 -12.88 5.01 -7.14
N ARG A 27 -11.90 5.77 -6.66
CA ARG A 27 -11.84 7.25 -6.65
C ARG A 27 -12.93 7.94 -5.84
N SER A 28 -13.79 7.20 -5.15
CA SER A 28 -14.81 7.74 -4.26
C SER A 28 -14.37 7.63 -2.81
N GLN A 29 -14.01 8.76 -2.21
CA GLN A 29 -13.68 8.81 -0.77
C GLN A 29 -14.84 8.30 0.08
N ARG A 30 -16.06 8.71 -0.28
CA ARG A 30 -17.26 8.29 0.42
C ARG A 30 -17.43 6.77 0.38
N HIS A 31 -17.30 6.15 -0.79
CA HIS A 31 -17.40 4.70 -0.93
C HIS A 31 -16.31 3.99 -0.13
N THR A 32 -15.07 4.50 -0.19
CA THR A 32 -13.97 3.95 0.62
C THR A 32 -14.29 4.00 2.12
N ILE A 33 -14.87 5.09 2.62
CA ILE A 33 -15.18 5.25 4.05
C ILE A 33 -16.39 4.41 4.47
N GLU A 34 -17.44 4.38 3.65
CA GLU A 34 -18.72 3.78 4.01
C GLU A 34 -18.80 2.27 3.68
N VAL A 35 -17.97 1.78 2.74
CA VAL A 35 -18.04 0.39 2.26
C VAL A 35 -16.71 -0.33 2.37
N ASP A 36 -15.64 0.14 1.66
CA ASP A 36 -14.40 -0.62 1.54
C ASP A 36 -13.67 -0.76 2.90
N ALA A 37 -13.57 0.32 3.66
CA ALA A 37 -12.85 0.31 4.93
C ALA A 37 -13.54 -0.53 6.02
N PRO A 38 -14.89 -0.49 6.20
CA PRO A 38 -15.60 -1.42 7.05
C PRO A 38 -15.43 -2.89 6.66
N GLU A 39 -15.45 -3.22 5.35
CA GLU A 39 -15.24 -4.57 4.87
C GLU A 39 -13.82 -5.06 5.17
N ILE A 40 -12.81 -4.23 4.92
CA ILE A 40 -11.42 -4.56 5.25
C ILE A 40 -11.25 -4.76 6.76
N LEU A 41 -11.87 -3.91 7.60
CA LEU A 41 -11.86 -4.08 9.05
C LEU A 41 -12.46 -5.42 9.48
N ALA A 42 -13.61 -5.81 8.90
CA ALA A 42 -14.24 -7.08 9.21
C ALA A 42 -13.29 -8.26 8.92
N ARG A 43 -12.64 -8.25 7.76
CA ARG A 43 -11.66 -9.27 7.37
C ARG A 43 -10.42 -9.28 8.26
N CYS A 44 -9.90 -8.11 8.65
CA CYS A 44 -8.81 -8.02 9.60
C CYS A 44 -9.17 -8.65 10.95
N ARG A 45 -10.39 -8.41 11.43
CA ARG A 45 -10.87 -9.02 12.69
C ARG A 45 -11.06 -10.53 12.59
N GLU A 46 -11.55 -11.03 11.47
CA GLU A 46 -11.64 -12.48 11.21
C GLU A 46 -10.27 -13.15 11.26
N ASP A 47 -9.22 -12.46 10.79
CA ASP A 47 -7.84 -12.95 10.76
C ASP A 47 -7.07 -12.69 12.06
N GLY A 48 -7.69 -12.04 13.06
CA GLY A 48 -7.04 -11.71 14.33
C GLY A 48 -5.90 -10.69 14.18
N VAL A 49 -6.03 -9.73 13.25
CA VAL A 49 -4.97 -8.74 12.95
C VAL A 49 -4.92 -7.67 14.03
N ASP A 50 -3.75 -7.48 14.65
CA ASP A 50 -3.47 -6.42 15.62
C ASP A 50 -2.84 -5.19 14.96
N ALA A 51 -2.08 -5.40 13.88
CA ALA A 51 -1.42 -4.31 13.16
C ALA A 51 -1.40 -4.56 11.64
N ALA A 52 -1.44 -3.49 10.84
CA ALA A 52 -1.45 -3.57 9.40
C ALA A 52 -0.46 -2.59 8.73
N ILE A 53 0.28 -3.10 7.76
CA ILE A 53 1.14 -2.32 6.87
C ILE A 53 0.38 -2.11 5.55
N LEU A 54 0.15 -0.85 5.18
CA LEU A 54 -0.59 -0.49 3.98
C LEU A 54 0.35 0.09 2.93
N VAL A 55 0.40 -0.54 1.74
CA VAL A 55 1.35 -0.20 0.67
C VAL A 55 0.62 0.28 -0.58
N PRO A 56 0.38 1.58 -0.75
CA PRO A 56 -0.21 2.15 -1.95
C PRO A 56 0.80 2.25 -3.11
N ASN A 57 0.33 2.03 -4.33
CA ASN A 57 1.15 2.12 -5.54
C ASN A 57 0.87 3.35 -6.41
N CYS A 58 -0.36 3.83 -6.48
CA CYS A 58 -0.77 4.97 -7.31
C CYS A 58 -1.27 6.13 -6.45
N PRO A 59 -1.43 7.37 -6.98
CA PRO A 59 -1.92 8.50 -6.19
C PRO A 59 -3.28 8.23 -5.53
N VAL A 60 -4.23 7.66 -6.26
CA VAL A 60 -5.55 7.29 -5.72
C VAL A 60 -5.42 6.19 -4.67
N CYS A 61 -4.50 5.23 -4.85
CA CYS A 61 -4.22 4.21 -3.84
C CYS A 61 -3.73 4.82 -2.52
N HIS A 62 -2.87 5.85 -2.59
CA HIS A 62 -2.40 6.57 -1.40
C HIS A 62 -3.56 7.20 -0.63
N GLN A 63 -4.53 7.82 -1.33
CA GLN A 63 -5.73 8.34 -0.70
C GLN A 63 -6.60 7.23 -0.10
N THR A 64 -6.91 6.19 -0.88
CA THR A 64 -7.76 5.07 -0.42
C THR A 64 -7.17 4.41 0.82
N LEU A 65 -5.90 3.98 0.77
CA LEU A 65 -5.28 3.29 1.90
C LEU A 65 -5.07 4.21 3.11
N SER A 66 -4.89 5.50 2.91
CA SER A 66 -4.87 6.47 4.02
C SER A 66 -6.22 6.56 4.74
N LEU A 67 -7.33 6.52 4.01
CA LEU A 67 -8.67 6.50 4.60
C LEU A 67 -8.93 5.17 5.33
N VAL A 68 -8.51 4.04 4.74
CA VAL A 68 -8.57 2.72 5.38
C VAL A 68 -7.74 2.70 6.66
N ALA A 69 -6.49 3.19 6.63
CA ALA A 69 -5.64 3.26 7.82
C ALA A 69 -6.31 4.01 8.97
N ARG A 70 -6.91 5.17 8.68
CA ARG A 70 -7.67 5.94 9.69
C ARG A 70 -8.87 5.20 10.23
N HIS A 71 -9.52 4.37 9.43
CA HIS A 71 -10.65 3.56 9.87
C HIS A 71 -10.20 2.41 10.76
N LEU A 72 -9.15 1.70 10.38
CA LEU A 72 -8.56 0.62 11.18
C LEU A 72 -8.09 1.12 12.55
N GLU A 73 -7.37 2.24 12.60
CA GLU A 73 -6.91 2.87 13.84
C GLU A 73 -8.05 3.29 14.78
N ARG A 74 -9.20 3.72 14.25
CA ARG A 74 -10.39 4.01 15.06
C ARG A 74 -11.03 2.76 15.64
N ASN A 75 -10.61 1.60 15.20
CA ASN A 75 -11.11 0.30 15.57
C ASN A 75 -10.02 -0.58 16.18
N ASP A 76 -9.01 0.06 16.79
CA ASP A 76 -7.94 -0.55 17.58
C ASP A 76 -6.98 -1.48 16.80
N ILE A 77 -6.88 -1.31 15.48
CA ILE A 77 -5.86 -1.95 14.66
C ILE A 77 -4.79 -0.92 14.33
N ALA A 78 -3.56 -1.12 14.83
CA ALA A 78 -2.45 -0.22 14.58
C ALA A 78 -2.03 -0.25 13.11
N THR A 79 -1.71 0.93 12.52
CA THR A 79 -1.38 0.99 11.09
C THR A 79 -0.14 1.81 10.80
N VAL A 80 0.56 1.43 9.73
CA VAL A 80 1.55 2.27 9.07
C VAL A 80 1.28 2.29 7.55
N VAL A 81 1.26 3.47 6.97
CA VAL A 81 1.23 3.62 5.51
C VAL A 81 2.67 3.76 5.03
N VAL A 82 3.08 2.90 4.09
CA VAL A 82 4.39 2.94 3.44
C VAL A 82 4.20 3.47 2.03
N GLY A 83 4.59 4.71 1.77
CA GLY A 83 4.21 5.38 0.53
C GLY A 83 5.21 6.39 0.00
N VAL A 84 4.93 6.92 -1.19
CA VAL A 84 5.78 7.86 -1.94
C VAL A 84 5.08 9.18 -2.27
N ALA A 85 3.76 9.28 -2.14
CA ALA A 85 3.01 10.52 -2.36
C ALA A 85 2.77 11.23 -1.01
N LYS A 86 3.80 11.94 -0.54
CA LYS A 86 3.84 12.57 0.78
C LYS A 86 2.69 13.53 1.01
N ASP A 87 2.44 14.41 0.06
CA ASP A 87 1.39 15.41 0.09
C ASP A 87 -0.02 14.79 0.27
N VAL A 88 -0.30 13.71 -0.45
CA VAL A 88 -1.58 13.00 -0.37
C VAL A 88 -1.77 12.36 1.00
N VAL A 89 -0.77 11.62 1.48
CA VAL A 89 -0.85 10.86 2.74
C VAL A 89 -0.92 11.81 3.95
N GLU A 90 -0.08 12.84 4.00
CA GLU A 90 -0.09 13.84 5.07
C GLU A 90 -1.39 14.65 5.09
N HIS A 91 -1.93 14.99 3.90
CA HIS A 91 -3.23 15.64 3.81
C HIS A 91 -4.36 14.77 4.37
N CYS A 92 -4.37 13.48 4.06
CA CYS A 92 -5.32 12.52 4.64
C CYS A 92 -5.16 12.36 6.16
N GLY A 93 -3.98 12.64 6.70
CA GLY A 93 -3.72 12.64 8.14
C GLY A 93 -3.74 11.26 8.77
N VAL A 94 -2.92 10.37 8.25
CA VAL A 94 -2.72 9.03 8.82
C VAL A 94 -1.97 9.08 10.16
N PRO A 95 -2.15 8.10 11.04
CA PRO A 95 -1.42 8.05 12.31
C PRO A 95 0.09 7.88 12.12
N ARG A 96 0.51 6.94 11.26
CA ARG A 96 1.92 6.66 10.98
C ARG A 96 2.17 6.59 9.48
N PHE A 97 3.23 7.24 9.03
CA PHE A 97 3.60 7.28 7.61
C PHE A 97 5.11 7.10 7.44
N LEU A 98 5.51 6.05 6.75
CA LEU A 98 6.87 5.86 6.25
C LEU A 98 6.94 6.38 4.82
N PHE A 99 7.61 7.51 4.63
CA PHE A 99 7.81 8.16 3.34
C PHE A 99 9.12 7.70 2.69
N SER A 100 9.06 7.16 1.49
CA SER A 100 10.20 6.92 0.61
C SER A 100 10.17 7.88 -0.57
N ASP A 101 11.27 8.62 -0.80
CA ASP A 101 11.38 9.53 -1.94
C ASP A 101 11.72 8.75 -3.22
N PHE A 102 10.76 7.96 -3.68
CA PHE A 102 10.85 7.02 -4.79
C PHE A 102 9.78 7.29 -5.85
N PRO A 103 9.94 6.78 -7.08
CA PRO A 103 8.87 6.83 -8.09
C PRO A 103 7.62 6.07 -7.61
N LEU A 104 6.45 6.52 -8.03
CA LEU A 104 5.18 5.82 -7.80
C LEU A 104 5.29 4.35 -8.24
N GLY A 105 4.70 3.46 -7.44
CA GLY A 105 4.76 2.02 -7.66
C GLY A 105 5.93 1.32 -6.94
N ASN A 106 6.81 2.06 -6.26
CA ASN A 106 7.99 1.52 -5.60
C ASN A 106 8.03 1.84 -4.09
N ALA A 107 6.87 1.89 -3.45
CA ALA A 107 6.77 2.29 -2.04
C ALA A 107 7.50 1.33 -1.09
N ALA A 108 7.53 0.03 -1.39
CA ALA A 108 8.12 -1.01 -0.55
C ALA A 108 9.61 -1.30 -0.81
N GLY A 109 10.33 -0.37 -1.44
CA GLY A 109 11.75 -0.54 -1.78
C GLY A 109 12.00 -0.61 -3.29
N ARG A 110 13.28 -0.72 -3.68
CA ARG A 110 13.68 -0.78 -5.09
C ARG A 110 13.37 -2.16 -5.69
N PRO A 111 12.98 -2.22 -6.97
CA PRO A 111 12.77 -3.50 -7.64
C PRO A 111 14.07 -4.34 -7.69
N ARG A 112 13.95 -5.64 -7.42
CA ARG A 112 15.05 -6.60 -7.42
C ARG A 112 16.18 -6.26 -6.44
N ASP A 113 15.87 -5.52 -5.39
CA ASP A 113 16.79 -5.14 -4.32
C ASP A 113 16.20 -5.56 -2.97
N PRO A 114 16.41 -6.84 -2.57
CA PRO A 114 15.88 -7.38 -1.31
C PRO A 114 16.33 -6.60 -0.07
N GLU A 115 17.54 -6.04 -0.10
CA GLU A 115 18.08 -5.26 1.03
C GLU A 115 17.25 -3.97 1.26
N SER A 116 16.93 -3.25 0.18
CA SER A 116 16.10 -2.06 0.29
C SER A 116 14.66 -2.38 0.71
N GLN A 117 14.15 -3.53 0.29
CA GLN A 117 12.82 -4.01 0.68
C GLN A 117 12.79 -4.42 2.15
N ALA A 118 13.80 -5.16 2.62
CA ALA A 118 13.93 -5.55 4.01
C ALA A 118 14.08 -4.33 4.93
N LEU A 119 14.92 -3.36 4.55
CA LEU A 119 15.07 -2.12 5.31
C LEU A 119 13.77 -1.31 5.36
N THR A 120 13.01 -1.26 4.26
CA THR A 120 11.71 -0.57 4.26
C THR A 120 10.73 -1.23 5.22
N LEU A 121 10.67 -2.56 5.26
CA LEU A 121 9.85 -3.30 6.21
C LEU A 121 10.31 -3.05 7.66
N GLU A 122 11.59 -3.12 7.93
CA GLU A 122 12.17 -2.85 9.27
C GLU A 122 11.79 -1.44 9.76
N LEU A 123 11.92 -0.42 8.91
CA LEU A 123 11.53 0.95 9.25
C LEU A 123 10.02 1.09 9.50
N ALA A 124 9.19 0.36 8.76
CA ALA A 124 7.75 0.36 8.99
C ALA A 124 7.39 -0.25 10.35
N LEU A 125 8.03 -1.37 10.72
CA LEU A 125 7.85 -2.00 12.03
C LEU A 125 8.35 -1.09 13.16
N GLN A 126 9.53 -0.49 13.02
CA GLN A 126 10.04 0.48 13.98
C GLN A 126 9.08 1.66 14.19
N LEU A 127 8.46 2.14 13.10
CA LEU A 127 7.50 3.22 13.21
C LEU A 127 6.19 2.80 13.89
N LEU A 128 5.75 1.55 13.70
CA LEU A 128 4.63 0.99 14.47
C LEU A 128 4.93 0.96 15.97
N GLU A 129 6.16 0.60 16.34
CA GLU A 129 6.59 0.42 17.74
C GLU A 129 6.90 1.75 18.46
N SER A 130 7.46 2.74 17.75
CA SER A 130 8.11 3.89 18.37
C SER A 130 7.57 5.26 17.97
N ALA A 131 6.47 5.33 17.20
CA ALA A 131 5.91 6.62 16.83
C ALA A 131 5.51 7.44 18.09
N PRO A 132 6.01 8.67 18.25
CA PRO A 132 5.77 9.48 19.44
C PRO A 132 4.34 10.00 19.57
N GLY A 133 3.54 9.86 18.52
CA GLY A 133 2.15 10.35 18.49
C GLY A 133 1.52 10.22 17.09
N PRO A 134 0.24 10.57 16.96
CA PRO A 134 -0.47 10.54 15.69
C PRO A 134 0.14 11.56 14.70
N ARG A 135 0.02 11.26 13.40
CA ARG A 135 0.57 12.06 12.29
C ARG A 135 2.11 12.09 12.27
N THR A 136 2.74 11.03 12.77
CA THR A 136 4.18 10.86 12.66
C THR A 136 4.54 10.46 11.24
N THR A 137 5.38 11.26 10.57
CA THR A 137 6.03 10.92 9.30
C THR A 137 7.49 10.62 9.56
N MET A 138 7.93 9.43 9.19
CA MET A 138 9.35 9.05 9.13
C MET A 138 9.78 9.05 7.66
N GLN A 139 10.89 9.70 7.34
CA GLN A 139 11.48 9.62 6.01
C GLN A 139 12.50 8.49 5.96
N SER A 140 12.33 7.58 5.00
CA SER A 140 13.31 6.55 4.70
C SER A 140 14.66 7.16 4.29
N PRO A 141 15.79 6.66 4.80
CA PRO A 141 17.13 7.09 4.37
C PRO A 141 17.50 6.59 2.96
N LEU A 142 16.72 5.68 2.42
CA LEU A 142 16.96 5.10 1.09
C LEU A 142 16.83 6.18 0.00
N ARG A 143 17.70 6.09 -1.00
CA ARG A 143 17.64 6.93 -2.19
C ARG A 143 17.33 6.08 -3.41
N TRP A 144 16.46 6.56 -4.29
CA TRP A 144 16.16 5.89 -5.56
C TRP A 144 17.39 5.82 -6.46
N SER A 145 18.09 6.94 -6.60
CA SER A 145 19.35 7.05 -7.34
C SER A 145 20.30 8.04 -6.69
N ALA A 146 21.52 8.09 -7.18
CA ALA A 146 22.57 9.01 -6.68
C ALA A 146 22.20 10.48 -6.85
N ASP A 147 21.40 10.82 -7.86
CA ASP A 147 20.94 12.18 -8.14
C ASP A 147 19.40 12.25 -8.24
N ALA A 148 18.88 13.48 -8.29
CA ALA A 148 17.44 13.72 -8.36
C ALA A 148 16.90 13.86 -9.79
N LYS A 149 17.67 13.55 -10.82
CA LYS A 149 17.26 13.72 -12.23
C LYS A 149 16.04 12.87 -12.57
N TRP A 150 15.94 11.68 -11.99
CA TRP A 150 14.80 10.79 -12.17
C TRP A 150 13.46 11.46 -11.85
N LYS A 151 13.41 12.44 -10.95
CA LYS A 151 12.19 13.19 -10.61
C LYS A 151 11.63 13.98 -11.78
N ARG A 152 12.49 14.38 -12.72
CA ARG A 152 12.10 15.11 -13.91
C ARG A 152 11.65 14.20 -15.04
N ASP A 153 12.17 12.99 -15.09
CA ASP A 153 12.13 12.17 -16.29
C ASP A 153 11.25 10.91 -16.17
N TYR A 154 11.00 10.40 -14.96
CA TYR A 154 10.30 9.12 -14.79
C TYR A 154 8.85 9.07 -15.32
N CYS A 155 8.20 10.23 -15.50
CA CYS A 155 6.85 10.38 -16.05
C CYS A 155 6.81 11.11 -17.41
N ARG A 156 7.97 11.47 -17.99
CA ARG A 156 8.02 12.20 -19.24
C ARG A 156 7.83 11.26 -20.43
N LEU A 157 6.88 11.64 -21.31
CA LEU A 157 6.68 10.98 -22.59
C LEU A 157 7.47 11.66 -23.74
N GLU A 158 7.95 12.87 -23.50
CA GLU A 158 8.56 13.76 -24.51
C GLU A 158 9.91 13.24 -25.06
N GLY A 159 10.56 12.30 -24.41
CA GLY A 159 11.80 11.67 -24.88
C GLY A 159 11.63 10.27 -25.46
N LEU A 160 10.39 9.76 -25.52
CA LEU A 160 10.13 8.40 -26.00
C LEU A 160 9.96 8.41 -27.52
N THR A 161 10.61 7.45 -28.18
CA THR A 161 10.39 7.21 -29.60
C THR A 161 9.01 6.58 -29.85
N PRO A 162 8.47 6.63 -31.09
CA PRO A 162 7.25 5.90 -31.43
C PRO A 162 7.34 4.41 -31.12
N GLU A 163 8.52 3.80 -31.27
CA GLU A 163 8.81 2.41 -30.96
C GLU A 163 8.73 2.15 -29.45
N ASP A 164 9.27 3.05 -28.61
CA ASP A 164 9.16 2.95 -27.16
C ASP A 164 7.71 3.03 -26.69
N LEU A 165 6.94 3.96 -27.26
CA LEU A 165 5.51 4.08 -26.97
C LEU A 165 4.74 2.83 -27.38
N ALA A 166 5.04 2.25 -28.53
CA ALA A 166 4.43 1.00 -28.99
C ALA A 166 4.76 -0.17 -28.04
N ARG A 167 6.03 -0.28 -27.63
CA ARG A 167 6.47 -1.30 -26.65
C ARG A 167 5.73 -1.16 -25.33
N LEU A 168 5.68 0.05 -24.75
CA LEU A 168 5.00 0.30 -23.47
C LEU A 168 3.50 0.01 -23.54
N ARG A 169 2.85 0.32 -24.65
CA ARG A 169 1.44 -0.04 -24.90
C ARG A 169 1.26 -1.55 -24.94
N ALA A 170 2.11 -2.26 -25.67
CA ALA A 170 2.04 -3.71 -25.78
C ALA A 170 2.25 -4.41 -24.40
N GLU A 171 3.20 -3.92 -23.59
CA GLU A 171 3.42 -4.40 -22.23
C GLU A 171 2.21 -4.16 -21.33
N ASN A 172 1.61 -2.97 -21.39
CA ASN A 172 0.40 -2.64 -20.64
C ASN A 172 -0.79 -3.53 -21.04
N ASP A 173 -0.99 -3.76 -22.32
CA ASP A 173 -2.07 -4.61 -22.84
C ASP A 173 -1.85 -6.08 -22.49
N ARG A 174 -0.59 -6.54 -22.47
CA ARG A 174 -0.22 -7.86 -21.96
C ARG A 174 -0.57 -7.98 -20.48
N GLY A 175 -0.22 -6.97 -19.67
CA GLY A 175 -0.55 -6.93 -18.24
C GLY A 175 -2.05 -6.99 -17.99
N LYS A 176 -2.85 -6.24 -18.76
CA LYS A 176 -4.31 -6.26 -18.68
C LYS A 176 -4.89 -7.64 -19.01
N ARG A 177 -4.39 -8.30 -20.07
CA ARG A 177 -4.84 -9.66 -20.43
C ARG A 177 -4.54 -10.68 -19.34
N ILE A 178 -3.33 -10.62 -18.73
CA ILE A 178 -2.97 -11.50 -17.62
C ILE A 178 -3.88 -11.25 -16.41
N ALA A 179 -4.10 -9.99 -16.04
CA ALA A 179 -4.98 -9.63 -14.93
C ALA A 179 -6.43 -10.05 -15.17
N GLN A 180 -6.91 -9.97 -16.42
CA GLN A 180 -8.25 -10.44 -16.77
C GLN A 180 -8.34 -11.96 -16.67
N ALA A 181 -7.37 -12.70 -17.21
CA ALA A 181 -7.35 -14.17 -17.13
C ALA A 181 -7.30 -14.67 -15.67
N LEU A 182 -6.54 -13.99 -14.79
CA LEU A 182 -6.50 -14.32 -13.37
C LEU A 182 -7.85 -14.07 -12.67
N ARG A 183 -8.54 -12.97 -13.01
CA ARG A 183 -9.88 -12.71 -12.48
C ARG A 183 -10.89 -13.74 -12.93
N ASP A 184 -10.88 -14.09 -14.22
CA ASP A 184 -11.80 -15.08 -14.80
C ASP A 184 -11.57 -16.46 -14.18
N ALA A 185 -10.30 -16.84 -13.95
CA ALA A 185 -9.94 -18.07 -13.27
C ALA A 185 -10.42 -18.09 -11.80
N ALA A 186 -10.27 -16.98 -11.08
CA ALA A 186 -10.73 -16.85 -9.70
C ALA A 186 -12.26 -16.94 -9.59
N LEU A 187 -12.99 -16.29 -10.50
CA LEU A 187 -14.45 -16.35 -10.56
C LEU A 187 -14.95 -17.75 -10.95
N GLY A 188 -14.28 -18.43 -11.88
CA GLY A 188 -14.58 -19.81 -12.28
C GLY A 188 -14.33 -20.82 -11.16
N ALA A 189 -13.27 -20.63 -10.36
CA ALA A 189 -12.99 -21.47 -9.19
C ALA A 189 -14.02 -21.28 -8.06
N GLY A 190 -14.54 -20.05 -7.87
CA GLY A 190 -15.60 -19.75 -6.91
C GLY A 190 -16.94 -20.43 -7.26
N ALA A 191 -17.28 -20.47 -8.53
CA ALA A 191 -18.52 -21.12 -9.01
C ALA A 191 -18.53 -22.64 -8.81
N THR A 192 -17.36 -23.27 -8.75
CA THR A 192 -17.25 -24.75 -8.55
C THR A 192 -17.45 -25.15 -7.09
N ILE A 193 -17.27 -24.24 -6.13
CA ILE A 193 -17.44 -24.52 -4.69
C ILE A 193 -18.91 -24.40 -4.26
N GLU A 194 -19.71 -23.56 -4.89
CA GLU A 194 -21.15 -23.42 -4.57
C GLU A 194 -22.03 -24.54 -5.14
N GLY A 195 -21.57 -25.28 -6.13
CA GLY A 195 -22.29 -26.41 -6.73
C GLY A 195 -22.07 -27.76 -6.05
N ALA A 196 -21.24 -27.82 -4.98
CA ALA A 196 -20.88 -29.08 -4.28
C ALA A 196 -21.44 -29.15 -2.83
N ARG A 197 -22.57 -28.49 -2.56
CA ARG A 197 -23.30 -28.62 -1.29
C ARG A 197 -24.69 -29.17 -1.52
#